data_539f867bba58ece87003deea4495ef5a
#
_entry.id   539f867bba58ece87003deea4495ef5a
#
_cell.length_a   1.000
_cell.length_b   1.000
_cell.length_c   1.000
_cell.angle_alpha   90.00
_cell.angle_beta   90.00
_cell.angle_gamma   90.00
#
_symmetry.space_group_name_H-M   'P 1'
#
loop_
_entity.id
_entity.type
_entity.pdbx_description
1 polymer ?
#
loop_
_entity_poly.entity_id
_entity_poly.type
_entity_poly.pdbx_seq_one_letter_code
_entity_poly.pdbx_strand_id
1 'polypeptide(L)'
;RRYPTLWSSAAGNLAVALDVVPTLADVRIVRTWSGVIVFTDDFSPIVGESEQVPGFFACVASTGFTFSPLLARQLAERMLDPATASGFPQRYSLDRVSH
;
A
#
# COMPACT_ATOMS: atom_id res chain seq x y z
N ARG A 1 8.22 -2.06 -18.79
CA ARG A 1 6.96 -1.63 -19.44
C ARG A 1 6.60 -0.25 -18.93
N ARG A 2 6.45 0.74 -19.83
CA ARG A 2 5.93 2.07 -19.44
C ARG A 2 4.41 2.04 -19.60
N TYR A 3 3.69 2.42 -18.57
CA TYR A 3 2.24 2.60 -18.65
C TYR A 3 1.95 4.03 -19.14
N PRO A 4 1.09 4.20 -20.15
CA PRO A 4 0.76 5.52 -20.65
C PRO A 4 -0.01 6.32 -19.59
N THR A 5 0.32 7.60 -19.46
CA THR A 5 -0.46 8.51 -18.63
C THR A 5 -1.76 8.85 -19.34
N LEU A 6 -2.89 8.63 -18.68
CA LEU A 6 -4.19 9.09 -19.17
C LEU A 6 -4.34 10.57 -18.82
N TRP A 7 -4.30 11.41 -19.84
CA TRP A 7 -4.39 12.87 -19.66
C TRP A 7 -5.70 13.32 -19.03
N SER A 8 -6.81 12.64 -19.29
CA SER A 8 -8.10 12.88 -18.63
C SER A 8 -8.03 12.68 -17.12
N SER A 9 -7.35 11.62 -16.66
CA SER A 9 -7.13 11.38 -15.23
C SER A 9 -6.20 12.42 -14.61
N ALA A 10 -5.15 12.82 -15.32
CA ALA A 10 -4.26 13.87 -14.85
C ALA A 10 -5.01 15.21 -14.70
N ALA A 11 -5.82 15.56 -15.69
CA ALA A 11 -6.63 16.78 -15.65
C ALA A 11 -7.67 16.74 -14.50
N GLY A 12 -8.32 15.60 -14.29
CA GLY A 12 -9.26 15.43 -13.17
C GLY A 12 -8.59 15.57 -11.81
N ASN A 13 -7.42 14.97 -11.61
CA ASN A 13 -6.66 15.10 -10.37
C ASN A 13 -6.23 16.56 -10.12
N LEU A 14 -5.83 17.26 -11.17
CA LEU A 14 -5.47 18.68 -11.07
C LEU A 14 -6.67 19.56 -10.73
N ALA A 15 -7.83 19.31 -11.33
CA ALA A 15 -9.06 20.03 -11.01
C ALA A 15 -9.40 19.89 -9.51
N VAL A 16 -9.38 18.66 -8.98
CA VAL A 16 -9.59 18.42 -7.54
C VAL A 16 -8.55 19.14 -6.69
N ALA A 17 -7.28 19.11 -7.09
CA ALA A 17 -6.22 19.81 -6.35
C ALA A 17 -6.45 21.32 -6.30
N LEU A 18 -6.92 21.93 -7.40
CA LEU A 18 -7.25 23.36 -7.48
C LEU A 18 -8.49 23.72 -6.66
N ASP A 19 -9.49 22.82 -6.59
CA ASP A 19 -10.67 23.01 -5.73
C ASP A 19 -10.29 23.04 -4.25
N VAL A 20 -9.33 22.21 -3.84
CA VAL A 20 -8.88 22.14 -2.45
C VAL A 20 -7.88 23.25 -2.11
N VAL A 21 -6.98 23.55 -3.03
CA VAL A 21 -5.91 24.55 -2.84
C VAL A 21 -5.82 25.47 -4.08
N PRO A 22 -6.66 26.51 -4.18
CA PRO A 22 -6.73 27.38 -5.37
C PRO A 22 -5.41 28.06 -5.77
N THR A 23 -4.52 28.31 -4.81
CA THR A 23 -3.20 28.92 -5.06
C THR A 23 -2.28 28.06 -5.92
N LEU A 24 -2.59 26.77 -6.10
CA LEU A 24 -1.86 25.89 -7.01
C LEU A 24 -2.03 26.26 -8.50
N ALA A 25 -2.99 27.16 -8.84
CA ALA A 25 -3.19 27.61 -10.22
C ALA A 25 -1.95 28.26 -10.84
N ASP A 26 -1.12 28.90 -10.02
CA ASP A 26 0.12 29.56 -10.44
C ASP A 26 1.33 28.61 -10.46
N VAL A 27 1.15 27.35 -10.05
CA VAL A 27 2.24 26.38 -9.97
C VAL A 27 2.35 25.58 -11.26
N ARG A 28 3.58 25.48 -11.77
CA ARG A 28 3.85 24.69 -12.97
C ARG A 28 3.97 23.21 -12.65
N ILE A 29 3.29 22.38 -13.43
CA ILE A 29 3.44 20.93 -13.38
C ILE A 29 4.84 20.56 -13.90
N VAL A 30 5.62 19.89 -13.06
CA VAL A 30 6.98 19.45 -13.41
C VAL A 30 6.95 18.08 -14.07
N ARG A 31 6.09 17.16 -13.59
CA ARG A 31 6.01 15.79 -14.08
C ARG A 31 4.65 15.17 -13.80
N THR A 32 4.20 14.31 -14.71
CA THR A 32 3.11 13.35 -14.52
C THR A 32 3.60 11.96 -14.87
N TRP A 33 3.12 10.95 -14.16
CA TRP A 33 3.42 9.54 -14.45
C TRP A 33 2.26 8.65 -14.05
N SER A 34 2.24 7.45 -14.59
CA SER A 34 1.31 6.39 -14.21
C SER A 34 2.07 5.27 -13.52
N GLY A 35 1.43 4.64 -12.54
CA GLY A 35 1.94 3.48 -11.83
C GLY A 35 0.91 2.36 -11.77
N VAL A 36 1.36 1.18 -11.40
CA VAL A 36 0.50 0.02 -11.11
C VAL A 36 0.24 -0.03 -9.63
N ILE A 37 -1.02 -0.14 -9.26
CA ILE A 37 -1.45 -0.42 -7.89
C ILE A 37 -1.96 -1.84 -7.85
N VAL A 38 -1.50 -2.62 -6.87
CA VAL A 38 -1.99 -3.97 -6.62
C VAL A 38 -3.05 -3.91 -5.52
N PHE A 39 -4.18 -4.52 -5.79
CA PHE A 39 -5.23 -4.70 -4.81
C PHE A 39 -5.40 -6.19 -4.51
N THR A 40 -5.68 -6.50 -3.26
CA THR A 40 -6.23 -7.80 -2.86
C THR A 40 -7.75 -7.78 -3.08
N ASP A 41 -8.38 -8.92 -3.30
CA ASP A 41 -9.82 -9.00 -3.60
C ASP A 41 -10.69 -8.40 -2.49
N ASP A 42 -10.22 -8.46 -1.26
CA ASP A 42 -10.90 -7.94 -0.07
C ASP A 42 -10.34 -6.58 0.43
N PHE A 43 -9.45 -5.97 -0.33
CA PHE A 43 -8.73 -4.74 0.03
C PHE A 43 -7.95 -4.80 1.36
N SER A 44 -7.83 -5.98 1.97
CA SER A 44 -7.08 -6.16 3.22
C SER A 44 -5.58 -6.32 2.94
N PRO A 45 -4.70 -5.84 3.81
CA PRO A 45 -3.27 -6.12 3.71
C PRO A 45 -2.97 -7.61 3.76
N ILE A 46 -1.83 -8.00 3.19
CA ILE A 46 -1.21 -9.30 3.41
C ILE A 46 0.02 -9.03 4.28
N VAL A 47 0.04 -9.53 5.51
CA VAL A 47 1.15 -9.28 6.43
C VAL A 47 1.33 -10.43 7.40
N GLY A 48 2.57 -10.84 7.60
CA GLY A 48 2.94 -11.89 8.54
C GLY A 48 3.97 -12.85 7.97
N GLU A 49 4.16 -13.93 8.72
CA GLU A 49 5.00 -15.07 8.35
C GLU A 49 4.16 -16.12 7.62
N SER A 50 4.74 -16.77 6.63
CA SER A 50 4.11 -17.91 5.95
C SER A 50 4.19 -19.16 6.84
N GLU A 51 3.06 -19.85 6.97
CA GLU A 51 3.03 -21.18 7.63
C GLU A 51 3.71 -22.25 6.79
N GLN A 52 3.72 -22.08 5.47
CA GLN A 52 4.32 -23.04 4.53
C GLN A 52 5.83 -22.89 4.41
N VAL A 53 6.35 -21.68 4.64
CA VAL A 53 7.79 -21.37 4.51
C VAL A 53 8.23 -20.62 5.76
N PRO A 54 8.63 -21.33 6.84
CA PRO A 54 9.10 -20.71 8.07
C PRO A 54 10.24 -19.74 7.82
N GLY A 55 10.19 -18.57 8.45
CA GLY A 55 11.16 -17.48 8.25
C GLY A 55 10.89 -16.59 7.04
N PHE A 56 9.87 -16.89 6.23
CA PHE A 56 9.45 -16.01 5.14
C PHE A 56 8.36 -15.05 5.63
N PHE A 57 8.66 -13.77 5.63
CA PHE A 57 7.75 -12.71 6.03
C PHE A 57 7.35 -11.86 4.83
N ALA A 58 6.09 -11.46 4.76
CA ALA A 58 5.59 -10.55 3.74
C ALA A 58 4.83 -9.37 4.38
N CYS A 59 4.89 -8.21 3.72
CA CYS A 59 4.09 -7.05 4.08
C CYS A 59 3.67 -6.33 2.80
N VAL A 60 2.42 -6.52 2.39
CA VAL A 60 1.85 -5.94 1.17
C VAL A 60 0.54 -5.24 1.51
N ALA A 61 0.41 -3.99 1.13
CA ALA A 61 -0.83 -3.24 1.33
C ALA A 61 -1.08 -2.28 0.16
N SER A 62 -2.28 -2.31 -0.42
CA SER A 62 -2.68 -1.38 -1.48
C SER A 62 -2.74 0.07 -0.97
N THR A 63 -3.13 0.26 0.28
CA THR A 63 -3.10 1.56 1.00
C THR A 63 -1.81 1.72 1.81
N GLY A 64 -0.71 1.17 1.30
CA GLY A 64 0.58 1.07 1.98
C GLY A 64 1.12 2.40 2.46
N PHE A 65 0.89 3.49 1.72
CA PHE A 65 1.39 4.81 2.12
C PHE A 65 0.88 5.22 3.52
N THR A 66 -0.37 4.92 3.83
CA THR A 66 -0.99 5.24 5.11
C THR A 66 -0.64 4.21 6.19
N PHE A 67 -0.67 2.91 5.85
CA PHE A 67 -0.57 1.82 6.82
C PHE A 67 0.85 1.27 7.00
N SER A 68 1.76 1.49 6.06
CA SER A 68 3.11 0.90 6.11
C SER A 68 3.85 1.15 7.42
N PRO A 69 3.84 2.35 8.02
CA PRO A 69 4.58 2.57 9.26
C PRO A 69 4.08 1.68 10.40
N LEU A 70 2.76 1.52 10.52
CA LEU A 70 2.15 0.67 11.55
C LEU A 70 2.42 -0.81 11.29
N LEU A 71 2.15 -1.27 10.07
CA LEU A 71 2.32 -2.68 9.69
C LEU A 71 3.78 -3.12 9.78
N ALA A 72 4.70 -2.28 9.31
CA ALA A 72 6.13 -2.57 9.37
C ALA A 72 6.63 -2.66 10.82
N ARG A 73 6.20 -1.76 11.68
CA ARG A 73 6.52 -1.79 13.11
C ARG A 73 6.02 -3.08 13.75
N GLN A 74 4.76 -3.42 13.58
CA GLN A 74 4.17 -4.63 14.16
C GLN A 74 4.84 -5.90 13.63
N LEU A 75 5.19 -5.92 12.34
CA LEU A 75 5.90 -7.04 11.75
C LEU A 75 7.31 -7.17 12.32
N ALA A 76 8.04 -6.08 12.48
CA ALA A 76 9.36 -6.08 13.11
C ALA A 76 9.32 -6.54 14.57
N GLU A 77 8.35 -6.07 15.35
CA GLU A 77 8.14 -6.52 16.73
C GLU A 77 7.91 -8.03 16.78
N ARG A 78 7.09 -8.57 15.86
CA ARG A 78 6.83 -10.01 15.77
C ARG A 78 8.05 -10.82 15.34
N MET A 79 8.89 -10.29 14.46
CA MET A 79 10.14 -10.96 14.05
C MET A 79 11.16 -11.00 15.19
N LEU A 80 11.19 -9.97 16.03
CA LEU A 80 12.15 -9.86 17.14
C LEU A 80 11.68 -10.61 18.40
N ASP A 81 10.39 -10.57 18.70
CA ASP A 81 9.82 -11.20 19.88
C ASP A 81 8.40 -11.73 19.58
N PRO A 82 8.30 -12.92 18.98
CA PRO A 82 7.01 -13.52 18.63
C PRO A 82 6.07 -13.76 19.83
N ALA A 83 6.61 -13.88 21.04
CA ALA A 83 5.84 -14.21 22.24
C ALA A 83 5.07 -13.00 22.79
N THR A 84 5.60 -11.78 22.62
CA THR A 84 5.00 -10.56 23.17
C THR A 84 4.31 -9.72 22.10
N ALA A 85 4.59 -9.95 20.82
CA ALA A 85 4.02 -9.20 19.72
C ALA A 85 2.52 -9.46 19.56
N SER A 86 1.76 -8.41 19.35
CA SER A 86 0.36 -8.52 18.95
C SER A 86 0.25 -9.24 17.61
N GLY A 87 -0.61 -10.26 17.53
CA GLY A 87 -0.89 -10.98 16.29
C GLY A 87 -1.63 -10.08 15.30
N PHE A 88 -1.41 -10.34 14.01
CA PHE A 88 -2.25 -9.75 12.97
C PHE A 88 -3.61 -10.45 12.91
N PRO A 89 -4.68 -9.75 12.53
CA PRO A 89 -5.95 -10.41 12.23
C PRO A 89 -5.75 -11.52 11.20
N GLN A 90 -6.43 -12.66 11.38
CA GLN A 90 -6.32 -13.79 10.45
C GLN A 90 -6.59 -13.42 8.99
N ARG A 91 -7.48 -12.45 8.76
CA ARG A 91 -7.73 -11.91 7.41
C ARG A 91 -6.52 -11.22 6.76
N TYR A 92 -5.41 -11.01 7.48
CA TYR A 92 -4.17 -10.47 6.94
C TYR A 92 -3.12 -11.56 6.67
N SER A 93 -3.41 -12.81 7.02
CA SER A 93 -2.48 -13.93 6.83
C SER A 93 -2.03 -14.03 5.36
N LEU A 94 -0.74 -14.33 5.18
CA LEU A 94 -0.17 -14.62 3.86
C LEU A 94 -0.80 -15.87 3.24
N ASP A 95 -1.08 -16.88 4.07
CA ASP A 95 -1.55 -18.18 3.60
C ASP A 95 -3.03 -18.18 3.15
N ARG A 96 -3.78 -17.10 3.43
CA ARG A 96 -5.16 -16.93 2.93
C ARG A 96 -5.26 -16.79 1.41
N VAL A 97 -4.16 -16.43 0.74
CA VAL A 97 -4.11 -16.23 -0.72
C VAL A 97 -3.48 -17.40 -1.46
N SER A 98 -3.07 -18.44 -0.75
CA SER A 98 -2.54 -19.68 -1.33
C SER A 98 -3.69 -20.60 -1.73
N HIS A 99 -4.19 -20.41 -2.95
CA HIS A 99 -5.12 -21.32 -3.65
C HIS A 99 -4.57 -21.69 -5.01
#